data_75a8422a23b8166a63654b3147c1c23d
#
_entry.id   75a8422a23b8166a63654b3147c1c23d
#
_cell.length_a   1.000
_cell.length_b   1.000
_cell.length_c   1.000
_cell.angle_alpha   90.00
_cell.angle_beta   90.00
_cell.angle_gamma   90.00
#
_symmetry.space_group_name_H-M   'P 1'
#
loop_
_entity.id
_entity.type
_entity.pdbx_description
1 polymer ?
#
loop_
_entity_poly.entity_id
_entity_poly.type
_entity_poly.pdbx_seq_one_letter_code
_entity_poly.pdbx_strand_id
1 'polypeptide(L)'
;MKSLTRSSLTVPTGNTSSAAASALHTAVRLAPLYGHVFYGQDASASAVLANQLITDREGTEAAEHKKQEHLRKLYAQSSQKKAGHKPVEPFPASSFIKGEPFGNISGKRLGIEEVEPFFDWNMFAAIWGIKSGTGHDELRKLRADAHKEIDRLKNGNACRITISARFDGCHSEGDDIVSKDFRLPMLRQEGERSLADFVPPKEYGFESPMGMFAISVRTESHPSGCDCPACGTEYGPMLTRAVRLTLAEAASEWLSRHIHKELPDGFKEAKVIKPAAGYSSCPDHTLKRDILRLLPESERLGITLLDSCAMIPDASICGLIFIHPDATYPEIRRVSQKAIDEYARRRGMSDSEKERFLGHLL
;
A
#
# COMPACT_ATOMS: atom_id res chain seq x y z
N MET A 1 -9.14 -20.89 49.01
CA MET A 1 -9.87 -20.08 47.99
C MET A 1 -8.92 -18.95 47.57
N LYS A 2 -8.23 -19.11 46.43
CA LYS A 2 -7.40 -18.05 45.84
C LYS A 2 -8.18 -17.54 44.62
N SER A 3 -8.47 -16.25 44.62
CA SER A 3 -9.19 -15.55 43.56
C SER A 3 -8.40 -15.56 42.25
N LEU A 4 -8.96 -16.14 41.23
CA LEU A 4 -8.48 -16.03 39.84
C LEU A 4 -8.89 -14.65 39.33
N THR A 5 -7.92 -13.76 39.20
CA THR A 5 -8.08 -12.52 38.46
C THR A 5 -8.22 -12.86 36.97
N ARG A 6 -9.38 -12.54 36.42
CA ARG A 6 -9.61 -12.54 34.97
C ARG A 6 -8.71 -11.51 34.30
N SER A 7 -7.64 -11.94 33.67
CA SER A 7 -6.96 -11.11 32.67
C SER A 7 -7.82 -11.10 31.41
N SER A 8 -8.38 -9.92 31.12
CA SER A 8 -9.13 -9.66 29.90
C SER A 8 -8.23 -9.85 28.69
N LEU A 9 -8.52 -10.85 27.86
CA LEU A 9 -8.02 -10.95 26.50
C LEU A 9 -8.68 -9.84 25.69
N THR A 10 -8.03 -8.70 25.58
CA THR A 10 -8.36 -7.70 24.57
C THR A 10 -7.75 -8.15 23.26
N VAL A 11 -8.55 -8.73 22.38
CA VAL A 11 -8.23 -8.88 20.97
C VAL A 11 -8.31 -7.48 20.36
N PRO A 12 -7.23 -6.94 19.79
CA PRO A 12 -7.34 -5.69 19.05
C PRO A 12 -8.17 -5.94 17.80
N THR A 13 -9.42 -5.49 17.80
CA THR A 13 -10.24 -5.39 16.59
C THR A 13 -9.80 -4.16 15.81
N GLY A 14 -8.65 -4.24 15.17
CA GLY A 14 -8.17 -3.28 14.18
C GLY A 14 -8.33 -3.89 12.81
N ASN A 15 -9.35 -3.50 12.08
CA ASN A 15 -9.48 -3.76 10.65
C ASN A 15 -8.38 -2.96 9.93
N THR A 16 -7.21 -3.56 9.77
CA THR A 16 -6.17 -3.08 8.87
C THR A 16 -6.13 -4.02 7.68
N SER A 17 -6.70 -3.58 6.58
CA SER A 17 -6.48 -4.17 5.27
C SER A 17 -4.97 -4.26 4.99
N SER A 18 -4.50 -5.46 4.66
CA SER A 18 -3.31 -5.81 3.89
C SER A 18 -1.91 -5.65 4.52
N ALA A 19 -1.72 -5.98 5.78
CA ALA A 19 -0.52 -6.73 6.15
C ALA A 19 -0.99 -7.83 7.09
N ALA A 20 -1.55 -8.89 6.54
CA ALA A 20 -1.87 -10.07 7.33
C ALA A 20 -0.59 -10.48 8.06
N ALA A 21 -0.62 -10.45 9.40
CA ALA A 21 0.49 -10.89 10.21
C ALA A 21 0.90 -12.28 9.71
N SER A 22 2.14 -12.45 9.28
CA SER A 22 2.67 -13.74 8.86
C SER A 22 3.30 -14.45 10.05
N ALA A 23 3.49 -15.77 9.95
CA ALA A 23 4.25 -16.52 10.96
C ALA A 23 5.64 -15.89 11.21
N LEU A 24 6.30 -15.43 10.15
CA LEU A 24 7.60 -14.74 10.25
C LEU A 24 7.47 -13.39 10.97
N HIS A 25 6.47 -12.58 10.62
CA HIS A 25 6.21 -11.29 11.28
C HIS A 25 5.93 -11.49 12.77
N THR A 26 5.08 -12.45 13.11
CA THR A 26 4.79 -12.79 14.50
C THR A 26 6.05 -13.23 15.25
N ALA A 27 6.86 -14.12 14.65
CA ALA A 27 8.07 -14.65 15.29
C ALA A 27 9.15 -13.58 15.50
N VAL A 28 9.33 -12.66 14.54
CA VAL A 28 10.45 -11.69 14.53
C VAL A 28 10.07 -10.39 15.23
N ARG A 29 8.81 -9.95 15.14
CA ARG A 29 8.39 -8.61 15.60
C ARG A 29 7.49 -8.62 16.82
N LEU A 30 6.51 -9.52 16.88
CA LEU A 30 5.53 -9.50 17.95
C LEU A 30 5.95 -10.35 19.16
N ALA A 31 6.41 -11.57 18.93
CA ALA A 31 6.76 -12.49 20.00
C ALA A 31 7.93 -12.02 20.90
N PRO A 32 8.93 -11.26 20.43
CA PRO A 32 9.93 -10.66 21.32
C PRO A 32 9.36 -9.64 22.29
N LEU A 33 8.27 -8.95 21.92
CA LEU A 33 7.61 -7.94 22.76
C LEU A 33 6.57 -8.55 23.69
N TYR A 34 5.92 -9.62 23.25
CA TYR A 34 4.81 -10.28 23.95
C TYR A 34 5.02 -11.78 23.90
N GLY A 35 5.54 -12.38 24.97
CA GLY A 35 5.94 -13.79 25.02
C GLY A 35 4.85 -14.82 24.73
N HIS A 36 3.58 -14.44 24.78
CA HIS A 36 2.42 -15.31 24.54
C HIS A 36 1.64 -14.95 23.28
N VAL A 37 2.34 -14.53 22.22
CA VAL A 37 1.74 -14.24 20.91
C VAL A 37 2.11 -15.34 19.92
N PHE A 38 1.08 -16.00 19.35
CA PHE A 38 1.23 -17.10 18.42
C PHE A 38 0.45 -16.82 17.13
N TYR A 39 0.89 -17.39 16.02
CA TYR A 39 0.33 -17.17 14.70
C TYR A 39 -0.61 -18.29 14.29
N GLY A 40 -1.85 -17.97 14.03
CA GLY A 40 -2.78 -18.85 13.32
C GLY A 40 -2.93 -18.43 11.86
N GLN A 41 -2.73 -19.38 10.95
CA GLN A 41 -2.76 -19.11 9.50
C GLN A 41 -4.15 -18.64 9.03
N ASP A 42 -5.19 -19.17 9.64
CA ASP A 42 -6.59 -18.87 9.37
C ASP A 42 -7.42 -19.05 10.64
N ALA A 43 -8.72 -18.81 10.55
CA ALA A 43 -9.63 -18.95 11.69
C ALA A 43 -9.68 -20.37 12.23
N SER A 44 -9.62 -21.40 11.38
CA SER A 44 -9.61 -22.80 11.77
C SER A 44 -8.33 -23.17 12.52
N ALA A 45 -7.17 -22.81 11.97
CA ALA A 45 -5.88 -23.03 12.61
C ALA A 45 -5.77 -22.26 13.95
N SER A 46 -6.34 -21.06 14.02
CA SER A 46 -6.41 -20.28 15.27
C SER A 46 -7.28 -20.94 16.32
N ALA A 47 -8.41 -21.50 15.93
CA ALA A 47 -9.29 -22.24 16.85
C ALA A 47 -8.63 -23.52 17.38
N VAL A 48 -7.94 -24.26 16.52
CA VAL A 48 -7.17 -25.45 16.90
C VAL A 48 -6.07 -25.09 17.89
N LEU A 49 -5.29 -24.05 17.59
CA LEU A 49 -4.22 -23.57 18.47
C LEU A 49 -4.76 -23.10 19.83
N ALA A 50 -5.87 -22.36 19.83
CA ALA A 50 -6.52 -21.93 21.06
C ALA A 50 -6.97 -23.13 21.91
N ASN A 51 -7.56 -24.16 21.29
CA ASN A 51 -7.97 -25.38 22.00
C ASN A 51 -6.76 -26.15 22.57
N GLN A 52 -5.65 -26.23 21.82
CA GLN A 52 -4.42 -26.84 22.30
C GLN A 52 -3.86 -26.07 23.52
N LEU A 53 -3.86 -24.73 23.48
CA LEU A 53 -3.43 -23.89 24.60
C LEU A 53 -4.33 -24.04 25.84
N ILE A 54 -5.61 -24.36 25.67
CA ILE A 54 -6.51 -24.65 26.79
C ILE A 54 -6.23 -26.05 27.38
N THR A 55 -5.94 -27.04 26.54
CA THR A 55 -5.79 -28.44 26.93
C THR A 55 -4.38 -28.74 27.49
N ASP A 56 -3.35 -28.24 26.81
CA ASP A 56 -1.93 -28.38 27.18
C ASP A 56 -1.21 -27.08 26.88
N ARG A 57 -1.25 -26.16 27.82
CA ARG A 57 -0.65 -24.84 27.66
C ARG A 57 0.86 -24.90 27.52
N GLU A 58 1.53 -25.57 28.46
CA GLU A 58 3.00 -25.57 28.53
C GLU A 58 3.62 -26.25 27.31
N GLY A 59 3.10 -27.42 26.91
CA GLY A 59 3.59 -28.13 25.73
C GLY A 59 3.34 -27.36 24.44
N THR A 60 2.17 -26.73 24.30
CA THR A 60 1.81 -25.96 23.14
C THR A 60 2.65 -24.68 23.02
N GLU A 61 2.81 -23.92 24.12
CA GLU A 61 3.67 -22.72 24.16
C GLU A 61 5.13 -23.08 23.82
N ALA A 62 5.67 -24.17 24.38
CA ALA A 62 7.02 -24.62 24.07
C ALA A 62 7.20 -24.98 22.59
N ALA A 63 6.23 -25.65 21.99
CA ALA A 63 6.25 -26.03 20.58
C ALA A 63 6.19 -24.79 19.66
N GLU A 64 5.32 -23.82 19.96
CA GLU A 64 5.21 -22.59 19.20
C GLU A 64 6.43 -21.69 19.35
N HIS A 65 7.01 -21.56 20.53
CA HIS A 65 8.27 -20.85 20.75
C HIS A 65 9.44 -21.46 19.96
N LYS A 66 9.51 -22.77 19.87
CA LYS A 66 10.52 -23.47 19.07
C LYS A 66 10.37 -23.16 17.57
N LYS A 67 9.12 -23.13 17.05
CA LYS A 67 8.85 -22.70 15.66
C LYS A 67 9.27 -21.26 15.43
N GLN A 68 8.92 -20.36 16.33
CA GLN A 68 9.29 -18.95 16.25
C GLN A 68 10.83 -18.76 16.33
N GLU A 69 11.52 -19.49 17.17
CA GLU A 69 13.00 -19.45 17.26
C GLU A 69 13.65 -19.91 15.96
N HIS A 70 13.13 -20.99 15.34
CA HIS A 70 13.59 -21.46 14.05
C HIS A 70 13.42 -20.40 12.96
N LEU A 71 12.25 -19.75 12.90
CA LEU A 71 11.99 -18.66 11.95
C LEU A 71 12.92 -17.47 12.18
N ARG A 72 13.20 -17.09 13.44
CA ARG A 72 14.17 -16.03 13.78
C ARG A 72 15.59 -16.39 13.33
N LYS A 73 16.02 -17.63 13.50
CA LYS A 73 17.35 -18.10 13.02
C LYS A 73 17.47 -18.04 11.50
N LEU A 74 16.45 -18.50 10.76
CA LEU A 74 16.42 -18.41 9.31
C LEU A 74 16.44 -16.95 8.82
N TYR A 75 15.68 -16.09 9.48
CA TYR A 75 15.65 -14.66 9.18
C TYR A 75 17.01 -13.99 9.43
N ALA A 76 17.67 -14.28 10.56
CA ALA A 76 19.00 -13.76 10.88
C ALA A 76 20.06 -14.24 9.86
N GLN A 77 20.02 -15.50 9.45
CA GLN A 77 20.92 -16.04 8.43
C GLN A 77 20.72 -15.40 7.06
N SER A 78 19.46 -15.14 6.66
CA SER A 78 19.15 -14.45 5.40
C SER A 78 19.64 -12.99 5.42
N SER A 79 19.63 -12.35 6.57
CA SER A 79 20.12 -10.98 6.77
C SER A 79 21.65 -10.91 6.73
N GLN A 80 22.36 -11.91 7.27
CA GLN A 80 23.84 -11.97 7.25
C GLN A 80 24.43 -12.22 5.85
N LYS A 81 23.75 -12.96 4.98
CA LYS A 81 24.19 -13.19 3.59
C LYS A 81 24.19 -11.92 2.72
N LYS A 82 23.56 -10.86 3.16
CA LYS A 82 23.49 -9.56 2.46
C LYS A 82 24.53 -8.53 2.91
N ALA A 83 25.40 -8.86 3.87
CA ALA A 83 26.50 -7.99 4.31
C ALA A 83 27.66 -8.07 3.30
N GLY A 84 27.72 -7.14 2.39
CA GLY A 84 28.74 -7.06 1.33
C GLY A 84 28.23 -6.36 0.07
N HIS A 85 27.35 -5.37 0.25
CA HIS A 85 26.72 -4.67 -0.86
C HIS A 85 27.71 -3.71 -1.52
N LYS A 86 27.85 -3.83 -2.86
CA LYS A 86 28.51 -2.80 -3.66
C LYS A 86 27.64 -1.54 -3.64
N PRO A 87 28.25 -0.35 -3.69
CA PRO A 87 27.50 0.89 -3.89
C PRO A 87 26.59 0.75 -5.12
N VAL A 88 25.37 1.27 -5.01
CA VAL A 88 24.43 1.27 -6.12
C VAL A 88 24.87 2.34 -7.10
N GLU A 89 25.31 1.94 -8.29
CA GLU A 89 25.72 2.88 -9.34
C GLU A 89 24.53 3.70 -9.84
N PRO A 90 24.67 5.02 -10.02
CA PRO A 90 23.64 5.85 -10.64
C PRO A 90 23.26 5.33 -12.04
N PHE A 91 22.03 5.52 -12.44
CA PHE A 91 21.61 5.26 -13.80
C PHE A 91 22.25 6.28 -14.77
N PRO A 92 22.57 5.90 -16.02
CA PRO A 92 23.13 6.84 -16.98
C PRO A 92 22.15 7.97 -17.32
N ALA A 93 22.67 9.15 -17.61
CA ALA A 93 21.86 10.34 -17.91
C ALA A 93 20.86 10.15 -19.08
N SER A 94 21.16 9.21 -20.00
CA SER A 94 20.30 8.86 -21.14
C SER A 94 19.04 8.07 -20.75
N SER A 95 18.99 7.51 -19.57
CA SER A 95 17.81 6.77 -19.09
C SER A 95 16.72 7.65 -18.48
N PHE A 96 16.97 8.96 -18.35
CA PHE A 96 16.00 9.89 -17.80
C PHE A 96 15.37 10.77 -18.89
N ILE A 97 14.08 11.02 -18.78
CA ILE A 97 13.35 11.92 -19.65
C ILE A 97 13.85 13.34 -19.39
N LYS A 98 14.29 14.05 -20.44
CA LYS A 98 14.64 15.47 -20.40
C LYS A 98 13.51 16.26 -21.04
N GLY A 99 13.06 17.30 -20.39
CA GLY A 99 12.03 18.18 -20.91
C GLY A 99 11.00 18.61 -19.87
N GLU A 100 9.95 19.26 -20.36
CA GLU A 100 8.87 19.74 -19.52
C GLU A 100 8.11 18.56 -18.86
N PRO A 101 7.63 18.74 -17.63
CA PRO A 101 6.78 17.76 -16.98
C PRO A 101 5.44 17.60 -17.70
N PHE A 102 4.80 16.46 -17.52
CA PHE A 102 3.47 16.18 -18.06
C PHE A 102 2.41 17.14 -17.51
N GLY A 103 1.30 17.27 -18.23
CA GLY A 103 0.17 18.06 -17.77
C GLY A 103 -0.44 17.52 -16.47
N ASN A 104 -0.79 18.42 -15.56
CA ASN A 104 -1.45 18.06 -14.31
C ASN A 104 -2.90 17.62 -14.56
N ILE A 105 -3.38 16.69 -13.73
CA ILE A 105 -4.79 16.32 -13.67
C ILE A 105 -5.35 16.93 -12.37
N SER A 106 -6.33 17.83 -12.50
CA SER A 106 -6.86 18.62 -11.37
C SER A 106 -8.28 18.19 -11.05
N GLY A 107 -8.48 17.37 -10.00
CA GLY A 107 -9.78 16.97 -9.49
C GLY A 107 -10.71 16.38 -10.57
N LYS A 108 -10.14 15.67 -11.55
CA LYS A 108 -10.90 15.10 -12.67
C LYS A 108 -11.85 14.01 -12.18
N ARG A 109 -13.09 14.10 -12.58
CA ARG A 109 -14.08 13.02 -12.40
C ARG A 109 -13.99 12.04 -13.57
N LEU A 110 -13.87 10.74 -13.26
CA LEU A 110 -13.90 9.66 -14.24
C LEU A 110 -15.25 8.94 -14.18
N GLY A 111 -15.78 8.56 -15.35
CA GLY A 111 -16.89 7.63 -15.44
C GLY A 111 -16.44 6.19 -15.14
N ILE A 112 -17.35 5.35 -14.68
CA ILE A 112 -17.03 3.91 -14.49
C ILE A 112 -16.62 3.30 -15.83
N GLU A 113 -17.27 3.68 -16.93
CA GLU A 113 -16.97 3.22 -18.28
C GLU A 113 -15.55 3.53 -18.76
N GLU A 114 -14.91 4.58 -18.22
CA GLU A 114 -13.52 4.92 -18.52
C GLU A 114 -12.53 3.98 -17.82
N VAL A 115 -12.90 3.47 -16.63
CA VAL A 115 -12.01 2.67 -15.77
C VAL A 115 -12.34 1.18 -15.77
N GLU A 116 -13.56 0.78 -16.05
CA GLU A 116 -14.03 -0.61 -16.07
C GLU A 116 -13.19 -1.53 -16.97
N PRO A 117 -12.66 -1.11 -18.13
CA PRO A 117 -11.77 -1.95 -18.94
C PRO A 117 -10.50 -2.41 -18.21
N PHE A 118 -10.15 -1.73 -17.10
CA PHE A 118 -9.00 -2.03 -16.25
C PHE A 118 -9.38 -2.72 -14.93
N PHE A 119 -10.64 -3.17 -14.78
CA PHE A 119 -11.11 -3.84 -13.59
C PHE A 119 -10.43 -5.20 -13.42
N ASP A 120 -9.57 -5.34 -12.41
CA ASP A 120 -8.84 -6.57 -12.15
C ASP A 120 -9.70 -7.59 -11.41
N TRP A 121 -10.24 -8.55 -12.16
CA TRP A 121 -11.06 -9.64 -11.65
C TRP A 121 -10.30 -10.61 -10.74
N ASN A 122 -8.97 -10.70 -10.86
CA ASN A 122 -8.16 -11.55 -9.97
C ASN A 122 -7.99 -10.87 -8.61
N MET A 123 -7.71 -9.56 -8.60
CA MET A 123 -7.70 -8.76 -7.39
C MET A 123 -9.06 -8.79 -6.70
N PHE A 124 -10.15 -8.58 -7.45
CA PHE A 124 -11.50 -8.66 -6.90
C PHE A 124 -11.77 -10.02 -6.24
N ALA A 125 -11.42 -11.14 -6.90
CA ALA A 125 -11.55 -12.47 -6.33
C ALA A 125 -10.69 -12.67 -5.07
N ALA A 126 -9.47 -12.09 -5.06
CA ALA A 126 -8.56 -12.18 -3.90
C ALA A 126 -9.12 -11.47 -2.65
N ILE A 127 -9.87 -10.36 -2.81
CA ILE A 127 -10.56 -9.69 -1.70
C ILE A 127 -11.54 -10.65 -0.99
N TRP A 128 -12.12 -11.59 -1.72
CA TRP A 128 -13.02 -12.62 -1.21
C TRP A 128 -12.33 -13.91 -0.78
N GLY A 129 -10.99 -13.93 -0.78
CA GLY A 129 -10.20 -15.10 -0.42
C GLY A 129 -10.22 -16.24 -1.46
N ILE A 130 -10.75 -16.00 -2.65
CA ILE A 130 -10.80 -16.99 -3.73
C ILE A 130 -9.45 -17.01 -4.43
N LYS A 131 -8.78 -18.17 -4.35
CA LYS A 131 -7.48 -18.38 -5.00
C LYS A 131 -7.68 -18.71 -6.49
N SER A 132 -6.72 -18.29 -7.32
CA SER A 132 -6.69 -18.62 -8.74
C SER A 132 -6.74 -20.15 -8.93
N GLY A 133 -7.65 -20.63 -9.78
CA GLY A 133 -7.80 -22.08 -10.10
C GLY A 133 -8.72 -22.86 -9.16
N THR A 134 -9.36 -22.23 -8.17
CA THR A 134 -10.33 -22.88 -7.27
C THR A 134 -11.67 -22.11 -7.25
N GLY A 135 -12.77 -22.78 -6.87
CA GLY A 135 -14.05 -22.10 -6.66
C GLY A 135 -14.72 -21.56 -7.93
N HIS A 136 -14.64 -22.22 -9.07
CA HIS A 136 -15.15 -21.73 -10.36
C HIS A 136 -16.64 -21.31 -10.33
N ASP A 137 -17.50 -22.05 -9.67
CA ASP A 137 -18.93 -21.71 -9.59
C ASP A 137 -19.21 -20.54 -8.67
N GLU A 138 -18.52 -20.48 -7.53
CA GLU A 138 -18.59 -19.36 -6.58
C GLU A 138 -18.07 -18.07 -7.22
N LEU A 139 -16.93 -18.15 -7.90
CA LEU A 139 -16.36 -17.02 -8.63
C LEU A 139 -17.27 -16.52 -9.74
N ARG A 140 -17.94 -17.44 -10.48
CA ARG A 140 -18.90 -17.07 -11.51
C ARG A 140 -20.11 -16.30 -10.94
N LYS A 141 -20.67 -16.77 -9.82
CA LYS A 141 -21.77 -16.09 -9.12
C LYS A 141 -21.33 -14.73 -8.62
N LEU A 142 -20.18 -14.66 -7.95
CA LEU A 142 -19.61 -13.43 -7.42
C LEU A 142 -19.36 -12.39 -8.51
N ARG A 143 -18.81 -12.80 -9.65
CA ARG A 143 -18.65 -11.92 -10.82
C ARG A 143 -19.98 -11.41 -11.35
N ALA A 144 -20.99 -12.26 -11.46
CA ALA A 144 -22.31 -11.86 -11.90
C ALA A 144 -22.95 -10.81 -10.96
N ASP A 145 -22.78 -10.98 -9.67
CA ASP A 145 -23.27 -10.02 -8.67
C ASP A 145 -22.45 -8.70 -8.72
N ALA A 146 -21.14 -8.78 -8.92
CA ALA A 146 -20.30 -7.59 -9.12
C ALA A 146 -20.69 -6.82 -10.38
N HIS A 147 -20.98 -7.47 -11.50
CA HIS A 147 -21.48 -6.79 -12.69
C HIS A 147 -22.81 -6.07 -12.44
N LYS A 148 -23.76 -6.71 -11.75
CA LYS A 148 -25.03 -6.05 -11.37
C LYS A 148 -24.78 -4.81 -10.50
N GLU A 149 -23.85 -4.89 -9.56
CA GLU A 149 -23.49 -3.76 -8.70
C GLU A 149 -22.82 -2.64 -9.52
N ILE A 150 -21.90 -2.96 -10.42
CA ILE A 150 -21.28 -2.00 -11.32
C ILE A 150 -22.35 -1.31 -12.18
N ASP A 151 -23.30 -2.07 -12.77
CA ASP A 151 -24.40 -1.53 -13.55
C ASP A 151 -25.31 -0.63 -12.72
N ARG A 152 -25.62 -1.00 -11.48
CA ARG A 152 -26.37 -0.15 -10.55
C ARG A 152 -25.64 1.18 -10.28
N LEU A 153 -24.34 1.13 -10.06
CA LEU A 153 -23.52 2.30 -9.79
C LEU A 153 -23.42 3.22 -11.02
N LYS A 154 -23.39 2.67 -12.24
CA LYS A 154 -23.42 3.44 -13.49
C LYS A 154 -24.79 4.12 -13.69
N ASN A 155 -25.85 3.33 -13.67
CA ASN A 155 -27.20 3.81 -14.00
C ASN A 155 -27.73 4.82 -12.98
N GLY A 156 -27.40 4.66 -11.71
CA GLY A 156 -27.79 5.57 -10.64
C GLY A 156 -26.93 6.82 -10.49
N ASN A 157 -25.86 6.97 -11.29
CA ASN A 157 -24.80 7.97 -11.03
C ASN A 157 -24.33 7.95 -9.56
N ALA A 158 -24.39 6.76 -8.96
CA ALA A 158 -24.17 6.53 -7.53
C ALA A 158 -22.71 6.29 -7.18
N CYS A 159 -21.81 6.42 -8.15
CA CYS A 159 -20.37 6.30 -7.97
C CYS A 159 -19.65 7.56 -8.41
N ARG A 160 -18.70 7.99 -7.60
CA ARG A 160 -17.83 9.12 -7.91
C ARG A 160 -16.37 8.67 -7.82
N ILE A 161 -15.72 8.59 -8.97
CA ILE A 161 -14.28 8.33 -9.09
C ILE A 161 -13.62 9.67 -9.36
N THR A 162 -12.74 10.12 -8.48
CA THR A 162 -12.03 11.40 -8.62
C THR A 162 -10.54 11.17 -8.55
N ILE A 163 -9.80 11.83 -9.45
CA ILE A 163 -8.36 11.74 -9.55
C ILE A 163 -7.72 13.12 -9.62
N SER A 164 -6.62 13.30 -8.89
CA SER A 164 -5.67 14.38 -9.09
C SER A 164 -4.28 13.80 -9.25
N ALA A 165 -3.52 14.37 -10.19
CA ALA A 165 -2.11 14.05 -10.38
C ALA A 165 -1.34 15.34 -10.71
N ARG A 166 -0.12 15.43 -10.22
CA ARG A 166 0.80 16.52 -10.45
C ARG A 166 2.14 15.96 -10.92
N PHE A 167 2.75 16.61 -11.89
CA PHE A 167 4.08 16.29 -12.39
C PHE A 167 4.98 17.51 -12.28
N ASP A 168 6.16 17.32 -11.74
CA ASP A 168 7.19 18.34 -11.58
C ASP A 168 8.51 17.84 -12.16
N GLY A 169 9.34 18.78 -12.62
CA GLY A 169 10.76 18.51 -12.86
C GLY A 169 11.45 18.25 -11.52
N CYS A 170 12.13 17.12 -11.43
CA CYS A 170 12.81 16.69 -10.22
C CYS A 170 14.23 16.20 -10.49
N HIS A 171 15.08 16.34 -9.49
CA HIS A 171 16.40 15.71 -9.40
C HIS A 171 16.59 15.12 -8.00
N SER A 172 17.60 14.26 -7.82
CA SER A 172 17.95 13.74 -6.51
C SER A 172 19.17 14.45 -5.91
N GLU A 173 19.12 14.72 -4.61
CA GLU A 173 20.24 15.11 -3.76
C GLU A 173 20.42 14.06 -2.67
N GLY A 174 21.31 13.11 -2.89
CA GLY A 174 21.38 11.91 -2.05
C GLY A 174 20.08 11.12 -2.14
N ASP A 175 19.43 10.90 -1.01
CA ASP A 175 18.14 10.20 -0.93
C ASP A 175 16.92 11.15 -0.89
N ASP A 176 17.10 12.42 -1.21
CA ASP A 176 16.00 13.37 -1.32
C ASP A 176 15.63 13.60 -2.78
N ILE A 177 14.36 13.58 -3.09
CA ILE A 177 13.80 14.07 -4.36
C ILE A 177 13.49 15.53 -4.20
N VAL A 178 14.05 16.35 -5.08
CA VAL A 178 13.96 17.80 -5.02
C VAL A 178 13.31 18.35 -6.27
N SER A 179 12.35 19.23 -6.09
CA SER A 179 11.73 20.08 -7.09
C SER A 179 11.81 21.53 -6.63
N LYS A 180 11.44 22.48 -7.47
CA LYS A 180 11.33 23.90 -7.08
C LYS A 180 10.38 24.14 -5.90
N ASP A 181 9.33 23.30 -5.75
CA ASP A 181 8.24 23.51 -4.79
C ASP A 181 8.31 22.59 -3.56
N PHE A 182 9.10 21.53 -3.61
CA PHE A 182 9.16 20.56 -2.53
C PHE A 182 10.50 19.80 -2.45
N ARG A 183 10.73 19.23 -1.29
CA ARG A 183 11.78 18.23 -1.03
C ARG A 183 11.14 17.05 -0.33
N LEU A 184 11.29 15.85 -0.90
CA LEU A 184 10.76 14.60 -0.37
C LEU A 184 11.91 13.64 -0.05
N PRO A 185 12.29 13.50 1.21
CA PRO A 185 13.22 12.46 1.63
C PRO A 185 12.67 11.06 1.34
N MET A 186 13.51 10.18 0.80
CA MET A 186 13.21 8.79 0.57
C MET A 186 14.05 7.91 1.51
N LEU A 187 13.49 6.75 1.86
CA LEU A 187 14.25 5.72 2.58
C LEU A 187 15.07 4.91 1.60
N ARG A 188 16.26 4.51 2.04
CA ARG A 188 17.12 3.56 1.33
C ARG A 188 17.45 2.38 2.24
N GLN A 189 17.23 1.18 1.77
CA GLN A 189 17.82 0.00 2.36
C GLN A 189 19.27 -0.12 1.90
N GLU A 190 20.19 -0.37 2.83
CA GLU A 190 21.62 -0.43 2.53
C GLU A 190 21.92 -1.41 1.39
N GLY A 191 22.66 -0.92 0.38
CA GLY A 191 23.03 -1.70 -0.82
C GLY A 191 21.92 -1.95 -1.82
N GLU A 192 20.74 -1.34 -1.63
CA GLU A 192 19.60 -1.46 -2.53
C GLU A 192 19.26 -0.10 -3.14
N ARG A 193 18.48 -0.11 -4.21
CA ARG A 193 17.96 1.13 -4.80
C ARG A 193 16.95 1.81 -3.88
N SER A 194 16.93 3.14 -3.95
CA SER A 194 15.89 3.98 -3.38
C SER A 194 14.97 4.50 -4.49
N LEU A 195 13.79 4.99 -4.13
CA LEU A 195 12.94 5.71 -5.08
C LEU A 195 13.61 6.98 -5.63
N ALA A 196 14.53 7.59 -4.87
CA ALA A 196 15.29 8.75 -5.32
C ALA A 196 16.22 8.45 -6.51
N ASP A 197 16.57 7.18 -6.74
CA ASP A 197 17.42 6.80 -7.89
C ASP A 197 16.67 6.87 -9.23
N PHE A 198 15.34 6.97 -9.23
CA PHE A 198 14.53 7.07 -10.47
C PHE A 198 14.31 8.52 -10.93
N VAL A 199 14.98 9.48 -10.33
CA VAL A 199 15.16 10.84 -10.84
C VAL A 199 16.66 11.11 -11.00
N PRO A 200 17.08 11.99 -11.97
CA PRO A 200 18.49 12.22 -12.21
C PRO A 200 19.20 12.84 -11.01
N PRO A 201 20.44 12.42 -10.71
CA PRO A 201 21.26 13.15 -9.75
C PRO A 201 21.43 14.62 -10.14
N LYS A 202 21.49 15.52 -9.16
CA LYS A 202 21.69 16.98 -9.36
C LYS A 202 22.89 17.28 -10.26
N GLU A 203 23.93 16.47 -10.15
CA GLU A 203 25.19 16.62 -10.89
C GLU A 203 25.01 16.47 -12.41
N TYR A 204 23.91 15.86 -12.86
CA TYR A 204 23.59 15.75 -14.28
C TYR A 204 23.13 17.07 -14.91
N GLY A 205 22.77 18.08 -14.08
CA GLY A 205 22.43 19.42 -14.52
C GLY A 205 21.09 19.56 -15.25
N PHE A 206 20.19 18.59 -15.11
CA PHE A 206 18.82 18.65 -15.63
C PHE A 206 17.85 17.93 -14.70
N GLU A 207 16.57 18.19 -14.90
CA GLU A 207 15.46 17.55 -14.18
C GLU A 207 14.70 16.58 -15.08
N SER A 208 14.04 15.61 -14.47
CA SER A 208 13.17 14.63 -15.13
C SER A 208 11.78 14.66 -14.50
N PRO A 209 10.71 14.42 -15.28
CA PRO A 209 9.37 14.37 -14.74
C PRO A 209 9.21 13.29 -13.66
N MET A 210 8.75 13.68 -12.47
CA MET A 210 8.28 12.82 -11.41
C MET A 210 6.87 13.27 -11.01
N GLY A 211 6.00 12.33 -10.77
CA GLY A 211 4.62 12.63 -10.43
C GLY A 211 4.24 12.23 -9.02
N MET A 212 3.13 12.79 -8.57
CA MET A 212 2.38 12.35 -7.41
C MET A 212 0.90 12.31 -7.75
N PHE A 213 0.14 11.42 -7.11
CA PHE A 213 -1.27 11.25 -7.42
C PHE A 213 -2.07 10.84 -6.20
N ALA A 214 -3.37 11.11 -6.27
CA ALA A 214 -4.36 10.49 -5.41
C ALA A 214 -5.66 10.24 -6.17
N ILE A 215 -6.33 9.16 -5.79
CA ILE A 215 -7.60 8.68 -6.34
C ILE A 215 -8.52 8.40 -5.17
N SER A 216 -9.80 8.75 -5.32
CA SER A 216 -10.85 8.34 -4.39
C SER A 216 -12.06 7.80 -5.13
N VAL A 217 -12.64 6.72 -4.59
CA VAL A 217 -13.90 6.16 -5.07
C VAL A 217 -14.94 6.21 -3.96
N ARG A 218 -16.03 6.92 -4.21
CA ARG A 218 -17.16 7.01 -3.31
C ARG A 218 -18.39 6.46 -3.98
N THR A 219 -19.22 5.77 -3.23
CA THR A 219 -20.52 5.30 -3.69
C THR A 219 -21.58 5.80 -2.73
N GLU A 220 -22.73 6.10 -3.28
CA GLU A 220 -23.92 6.34 -2.48
C GLU A 220 -24.44 5.02 -1.92
N SER A 221 -24.97 5.06 -0.72
CA SER A 221 -25.65 3.93 -0.12
C SER A 221 -26.86 3.53 -0.96
N HIS A 222 -27.27 2.29 -0.86
CA HIS A 222 -28.56 1.88 -1.40
C HIS A 222 -29.69 2.75 -0.83
N PRO A 223 -30.70 3.11 -1.65
CA PRO A 223 -31.83 3.90 -1.14
C PRO A 223 -32.50 3.22 0.05
N SER A 224 -32.99 4.02 1.00
CA SER A 224 -33.80 3.47 2.09
C SER A 224 -35.01 2.72 1.53
N GLY A 225 -35.23 1.48 1.99
CA GLY A 225 -36.30 0.62 1.48
C GLY A 225 -35.98 -0.13 0.20
N CYS A 226 -34.70 -0.21 -0.20
CA CYS A 226 -34.29 -1.05 -1.31
C CYS A 226 -34.51 -2.55 -0.96
N ASP A 227 -35.34 -3.24 -1.75
CA ASP A 227 -35.66 -4.68 -1.57
C ASP A 227 -34.65 -5.61 -2.28
N CYS A 228 -33.52 -5.09 -2.73
CA CYS A 228 -32.53 -5.95 -3.36
C CYS A 228 -31.93 -6.97 -2.35
N PRO A 229 -31.57 -8.18 -2.80
CA PRO A 229 -31.02 -9.21 -1.90
C PRO A 229 -29.78 -8.74 -1.12
N ALA A 230 -29.07 -7.74 -1.65
CA ALA A 230 -27.89 -7.17 -1.03
C ALA A 230 -28.19 -6.27 0.18
N CYS A 231 -29.37 -5.61 0.23
CA CYS A 231 -29.69 -4.64 1.26
C CYS A 231 -30.07 -5.25 2.62
N GLY A 232 -30.50 -6.50 2.63
CA GLY A 232 -30.91 -7.22 3.85
C GLY A 232 -29.80 -8.05 4.51
N THR A 233 -28.58 -8.03 4.00
CA THR A 233 -27.48 -8.87 4.45
C THR A 233 -26.17 -8.08 4.54
N GLU A 234 -25.18 -8.60 5.27
CA GLU A 234 -23.83 -8.04 5.27
C GLU A 234 -23.10 -8.19 3.92
N TYR A 235 -23.57 -9.09 3.08
CA TYR A 235 -22.98 -9.38 1.77
C TYR A 235 -22.99 -8.16 0.83
N GLY A 236 -24.07 -7.41 0.78
CA GLY A 236 -24.20 -6.26 -0.11
C GLY A 236 -23.18 -5.15 0.18
N PRO A 237 -23.05 -4.65 1.41
CA PRO A 237 -22.01 -3.69 1.77
C PRO A 237 -20.60 -4.19 1.48
N MET A 238 -20.31 -5.48 1.71
CA MET A 238 -19.03 -6.10 1.37
C MET A 238 -18.78 -6.13 -0.14
N LEU A 239 -19.81 -6.47 -0.93
CA LEU A 239 -19.72 -6.47 -2.39
C LEU A 239 -19.45 -5.07 -2.93
N THR A 240 -20.23 -4.06 -2.51
CA THR A 240 -20.01 -2.66 -2.89
C THR A 240 -18.62 -2.19 -2.49
N ARG A 241 -18.14 -2.55 -1.30
CA ARG A 241 -16.78 -2.22 -0.85
C ARG A 241 -15.71 -2.87 -1.74
N ALA A 242 -15.84 -4.15 -2.07
CA ALA A 242 -14.90 -4.86 -2.94
C ALA A 242 -14.87 -4.23 -4.35
N VAL A 243 -16.04 -3.90 -4.90
CA VAL A 243 -16.16 -3.20 -6.18
C VAL A 243 -15.46 -1.83 -6.13
N ARG A 244 -15.69 -1.02 -5.09
CA ARG A 244 -15.02 0.28 -4.93
C ARG A 244 -13.51 0.18 -4.88
N LEU A 245 -12.97 -0.76 -4.10
CA LEU A 245 -11.53 -0.99 -3.98
C LEU A 245 -10.93 -1.36 -5.33
N THR A 246 -11.60 -2.25 -6.08
CA THR A 246 -11.13 -2.65 -7.40
C THR A 246 -11.26 -1.53 -8.45
N LEU A 247 -12.30 -0.69 -8.35
CA LEU A 247 -12.43 0.50 -9.20
C LEU A 247 -11.35 1.54 -8.92
N ALA A 248 -10.87 1.67 -7.67
CA ALA A 248 -9.77 2.56 -7.36
C ALA A 248 -8.46 2.10 -8.02
N GLU A 249 -8.18 0.79 -8.00
CA GLU A 249 -7.03 0.22 -8.72
C GLU A 249 -7.19 0.33 -10.24
N ALA A 250 -8.41 0.11 -10.77
CA ALA A 250 -8.71 0.33 -12.19
C ALA A 250 -8.45 1.78 -12.61
N ALA A 251 -8.83 2.75 -11.78
CA ALA A 251 -8.53 4.17 -12.02
C ALA A 251 -7.02 4.46 -11.94
N SER A 252 -6.29 3.74 -11.09
CA SER A 252 -4.82 3.81 -11.06
C SER A 252 -4.20 3.26 -12.35
N GLU A 253 -4.74 2.18 -12.91
CA GLU A 253 -4.28 1.65 -14.21
C GLU A 253 -4.67 2.59 -15.36
N TRP A 254 -5.86 3.19 -15.31
CA TRP A 254 -6.24 4.25 -16.25
C TRP A 254 -5.19 5.38 -16.26
N LEU A 255 -4.71 5.81 -15.08
CA LEU A 255 -3.65 6.81 -14.97
C LEU A 255 -2.35 6.35 -15.64
N SER A 256 -1.94 5.09 -15.44
CA SER A 256 -0.76 4.54 -16.12
C SER A 256 -0.89 4.63 -17.64
N ARG A 257 -2.05 4.26 -18.17
CA ARG A 257 -2.33 4.33 -19.61
C ARG A 257 -2.36 5.77 -20.13
N HIS A 258 -2.86 6.68 -19.33
CA HIS A 258 -2.85 8.11 -19.66
C HIS A 258 -1.42 8.63 -19.75
N ILE A 259 -0.57 8.33 -18.78
CA ILE A 259 0.85 8.71 -18.78
C ILE A 259 1.58 8.12 -19.99
N HIS A 260 1.38 6.82 -20.29
CA HIS A 260 2.06 6.18 -21.44
C HIS A 260 1.75 6.85 -22.78
N LYS A 261 0.56 7.43 -22.96
CA LYS A 261 0.23 8.18 -24.17
C LYS A 261 1.06 9.45 -24.34
N GLU A 262 1.39 10.10 -23.22
CA GLU A 262 2.15 11.33 -23.17
C GLU A 262 3.68 11.12 -23.23
N LEU A 263 4.17 9.86 -23.10
CA LEU A 263 5.60 9.58 -23.10
C LEU A 263 6.25 9.96 -24.45
N PRO A 264 7.45 10.56 -24.42
CA PRO A 264 8.25 10.78 -25.64
C PRO A 264 8.60 9.49 -26.36
N ASP A 265 8.82 9.52 -27.67
CA ASP A 265 9.06 8.31 -28.48
C ASP A 265 10.22 7.46 -27.96
N GLY A 266 11.29 8.06 -27.49
CA GLY A 266 12.43 7.33 -26.91
C GLY A 266 12.13 6.64 -25.56
N PHE A 267 10.94 6.88 -24.96
CA PHE A 267 10.55 6.36 -23.66
C PHE A 267 9.21 5.59 -23.68
N LYS A 268 8.69 5.25 -24.86
CA LYS A 268 7.41 4.52 -24.97
C LYS A 268 7.42 3.16 -24.25
N GLU A 269 8.57 2.54 -24.12
CA GLU A 269 8.78 1.27 -23.39
C GLU A 269 9.20 1.48 -21.92
N ALA A 270 9.29 2.73 -21.45
CA ALA A 270 9.65 2.98 -20.07
C ALA A 270 8.54 2.49 -19.13
N LYS A 271 8.97 1.93 -18.00
CA LYS A 271 8.05 1.48 -16.97
C LYS A 271 7.53 2.68 -16.16
N VAL A 272 6.24 2.67 -15.91
CA VAL A 272 5.59 3.61 -14.99
C VAL A 272 5.28 2.87 -13.69
N ILE A 273 5.99 3.20 -12.63
CA ILE A 273 5.70 2.64 -11.30
C ILE A 273 4.99 3.68 -10.43
N LYS A 274 4.10 3.21 -9.56
CA LYS A 274 3.28 4.05 -8.69
C LYS A 274 3.37 3.59 -7.24
N PRO A 275 4.54 3.74 -6.58
CA PRO A 275 4.69 3.36 -5.19
C PRO A 275 3.73 4.16 -4.30
N ALA A 276 2.81 3.44 -3.65
CA ALA A 276 1.86 4.03 -2.72
C ALA A 276 2.51 4.24 -1.36
N ALA A 277 2.23 5.40 -0.73
CA ALA A 277 2.74 5.71 0.59
C ALA A 277 2.16 4.78 1.67
N GLY A 278 3.05 4.16 2.46
CA GLY A 278 2.71 3.15 3.46
C GLY A 278 2.91 1.71 3.00
N TYR A 279 3.40 1.46 1.78
CA TYR A 279 3.75 0.13 1.28
C TYR A 279 5.27 -0.08 1.28
N SER A 280 5.71 -1.32 1.07
CA SER A 280 7.11 -1.71 1.21
C SER A 280 8.12 -0.85 0.43
N SER A 281 7.73 -0.30 -0.70
CA SER A 281 8.60 0.59 -1.50
C SER A 281 8.64 2.03 -1.00
N CYS A 282 7.63 2.45 -0.25
CA CYS A 282 7.46 3.81 0.27
C CYS A 282 6.81 3.75 1.66
N PRO A 283 7.50 3.19 2.69
CA PRO A 283 6.86 2.75 3.92
C PRO A 283 6.35 3.88 4.84
N ASP A 284 6.76 5.13 4.61
CA ASP A 284 6.30 6.26 5.39
C ASP A 284 4.86 6.65 5.02
N HIS A 285 3.91 6.33 5.89
CA HIS A 285 2.52 6.73 5.75
C HIS A 285 2.31 8.24 5.77
N THR A 286 3.22 9.00 6.43
CA THR A 286 3.07 10.46 6.57
C THR A 286 3.25 11.22 5.25
N LEU A 287 3.90 10.60 4.25
CA LEU A 287 4.02 11.18 2.90
C LEU A 287 2.66 11.48 2.25
N LYS A 288 1.58 10.80 2.65
CA LYS A 288 0.22 11.12 2.18
C LYS A 288 -0.19 12.56 2.49
N ARG A 289 0.29 13.11 3.62
CA ARG A 289 0.02 14.51 4.00
C ARG A 289 0.64 15.48 2.98
N ASP A 290 1.90 15.22 2.59
CA ASP A 290 2.60 16.03 1.60
C ASP A 290 1.98 15.92 0.22
N ILE A 291 1.70 14.68 -0.22
CA ILE A 291 1.10 14.43 -1.52
C ILE A 291 -0.25 15.16 -1.63
N LEU A 292 -1.16 14.97 -0.66
CA LEU A 292 -2.47 15.62 -0.69
C LEU A 292 -2.39 17.14 -0.62
N ARG A 293 -1.41 17.70 0.10
CA ARG A 293 -1.16 19.15 0.17
C ARG A 293 -0.66 19.72 -1.15
N LEU A 294 0.17 18.97 -1.89
CA LEU A 294 0.81 19.41 -3.13
C LEU A 294 -0.06 19.19 -4.38
N LEU A 295 -1.03 18.26 -4.31
CA LEU A 295 -1.90 17.95 -5.44
C LEU A 295 -2.87 19.10 -5.75
N PRO A 296 -3.07 19.45 -7.04
CA PRO A 296 -4.04 20.46 -7.42
C PRO A 296 -5.46 19.97 -7.14
N GLU A 297 -6.32 20.87 -6.64
CA GLU A 297 -7.72 20.58 -6.32
C GLU A 297 -7.93 19.31 -5.50
N SER A 298 -7.02 19.03 -4.57
CA SER A 298 -7.07 17.82 -3.73
C SER A 298 -8.33 17.74 -2.87
N GLU A 299 -8.97 18.87 -2.56
CA GLU A 299 -10.24 18.95 -1.85
C GLU A 299 -11.39 18.24 -2.60
N ARG A 300 -11.35 18.20 -3.94
CA ARG A 300 -12.33 17.47 -4.77
C ARG A 300 -12.26 15.96 -4.59
N LEU A 301 -11.10 15.44 -4.20
CA LEU A 301 -10.94 14.02 -3.86
C LEU A 301 -11.77 13.68 -2.62
N GLY A 302 -11.94 14.67 -1.71
CA GLY A 302 -12.59 14.52 -0.42
C GLY A 302 -11.98 13.41 0.42
N ILE A 303 -10.67 13.24 0.31
CA ILE A 303 -9.90 12.35 1.15
C ILE A 303 -9.60 13.08 2.46
N THR A 304 -9.89 12.43 3.57
CA THR A 304 -9.43 12.83 4.90
C THR A 304 -8.47 11.79 5.44
N LEU A 305 -7.47 12.24 6.20
CA LEU A 305 -6.52 11.35 6.85
C LEU A 305 -6.86 11.23 8.34
N LEU A 306 -6.89 10.01 8.83
CA LEU A 306 -6.90 9.72 10.26
C LEU A 306 -5.49 9.98 10.85
N ASP A 307 -5.37 9.94 12.18
CA ASP A 307 -4.08 10.06 12.88
C ASP A 307 -3.09 8.97 12.48
N SER A 308 -3.59 7.82 12.02
CA SER A 308 -2.79 6.72 11.45
C SER A 308 -2.36 6.96 10.00
N CYS A 309 -2.73 8.09 9.40
CA CYS A 309 -2.62 8.34 7.97
C CYS A 309 -3.42 7.34 7.11
N ALA A 310 -4.40 6.63 7.67
CA ALA A 310 -5.38 5.90 6.89
C ALA A 310 -6.34 6.89 6.21
N MET A 311 -6.71 6.58 4.97
CA MET A 311 -7.55 7.45 4.15
C MET A 311 -9.04 7.11 4.30
N ILE A 312 -9.87 8.14 4.35
CA ILE A 312 -11.32 8.05 4.25
C ILE A 312 -11.73 8.86 3.00
N PRO A 313 -12.43 8.24 2.06
CA PRO A 313 -12.91 6.85 2.01
C PRO A 313 -11.79 5.82 1.92
N ASP A 314 -12.07 4.58 2.35
CA ASP A 314 -11.12 3.45 2.31
C ASP A 314 -10.71 3.04 0.89
N ALA A 315 -11.60 3.24 -0.10
CA ALA A 315 -11.30 3.07 -1.51
C ALA A 315 -10.58 4.30 -2.07
N SER A 316 -9.41 4.59 -1.51
CA SER A 316 -8.51 5.67 -1.92
C SER A 316 -7.10 5.14 -2.12
N ILE A 317 -6.41 5.68 -3.11
CA ILE A 317 -5.00 5.39 -3.40
C ILE A 317 -4.23 6.71 -3.45
N CYS A 318 -3.02 6.73 -2.89
CA CYS A 318 -2.18 7.91 -2.86
C CYS A 318 -0.70 7.48 -2.95
N GLY A 319 0.05 8.09 -3.85
CA GLY A 319 1.44 7.70 -4.08
C GLY A 319 2.23 8.63 -4.98
N LEU A 320 3.45 8.21 -5.28
CA LEU A 320 4.36 8.85 -6.20
C LEU A 320 4.31 8.14 -7.56
N ILE A 321 4.82 8.79 -8.62
CA ILE A 321 4.88 8.23 -9.98
C ILE A 321 6.31 8.41 -10.49
N PHE A 322 6.94 7.30 -10.86
CA PHE A 322 8.26 7.32 -11.49
C PHE A 322 8.19 6.68 -12.87
N ILE A 323 8.92 7.27 -13.81
CA ILE A 323 8.99 6.85 -15.21
C ILE A 323 10.45 6.60 -15.55
N HIS A 324 10.82 5.34 -15.69
CA HIS A 324 12.20 4.97 -15.98
C HIS A 324 12.26 3.59 -16.66
N PRO A 325 13.15 3.33 -17.64
CA PRO A 325 13.26 2.02 -18.30
C PRO A 325 13.46 0.88 -17.31
N ASP A 326 14.28 1.09 -16.29
CA ASP A 326 14.62 0.11 -15.27
C ASP A 326 13.84 0.29 -13.96
N ALA A 327 12.72 1.03 -13.98
CA ALA A 327 11.92 1.24 -12.77
C ALA A 327 11.48 -0.11 -12.18
N THR A 328 11.63 -0.20 -10.87
CA THR A 328 11.18 -1.32 -10.04
C THR A 328 10.65 -0.79 -8.73
N TYR A 329 9.91 -1.61 -8.01
CA TYR A 329 9.50 -1.30 -6.65
C TYR A 329 10.61 -1.74 -5.69
N PRO A 330 11.45 -0.82 -5.15
CA PRO A 330 12.45 -1.20 -4.16
C PRO A 330 11.74 -1.68 -2.89
N GLU A 331 12.22 -2.78 -2.31
CA GLU A 331 11.64 -3.28 -1.07
C GLU A 331 12.44 -2.78 0.13
N ILE A 332 11.82 -1.94 0.94
CA ILE A 332 12.36 -1.49 2.22
C ILE A 332 11.84 -2.43 3.31
N ARG A 333 12.64 -3.42 3.69
CA ARG A 333 12.26 -4.43 4.70
C ARG A 333 12.87 -4.15 6.06
N ARG A 334 14.14 -3.69 6.06
CA ARG A 334 14.88 -3.40 7.27
C ARG A 334 15.87 -2.28 7.02
N VAL A 335 15.88 -1.33 7.90
CA VAL A 335 16.75 -0.15 7.82
C VAL A 335 17.48 -0.01 9.16
N SER A 336 18.74 0.44 9.16
CA SER A 336 19.47 0.68 10.39
C SER A 336 18.84 1.82 11.19
N GLN A 337 19.01 1.78 12.53
CA GLN A 337 18.54 2.87 13.40
C GLN A 337 19.05 4.22 12.93
N LYS A 338 20.34 4.30 12.57
CA LYS A 338 20.96 5.53 12.04
C LYS A 338 20.25 6.07 10.81
N ALA A 339 19.90 5.20 9.86
CA ALA A 339 19.22 5.63 8.62
C ALA A 339 17.78 6.09 8.91
N ILE A 340 17.08 5.46 9.85
CA ILE A 340 15.77 5.91 10.30
C ILE A 340 15.85 7.25 11.01
N ASP A 341 16.80 7.45 11.90
CA ASP A 341 16.99 8.71 12.62
C ASP A 341 17.33 9.86 11.65
N GLU A 342 18.16 9.60 10.65
CA GLU A 342 18.50 10.57 9.63
C GLU A 342 17.29 10.89 8.73
N TYR A 343 16.55 9.89 8.29
CA TYR A 343 15.31 10.07 7.53
C TYR A 343 14.29 10.89 8.33
N ALA A 344 14.02 10.51 9.58
CA ALA A 344 13.08 11.20 10.45
C ALA A 344 13.49 12.68 10.66
N ARG A 345 14.78 12.95 10.83
CA ARG A 345 15.30 14.31 10.91
C ARG A 345 15.04 15.12 9.63
N ARG A 346 15.32 14.54 8.45
CA ARG A 346 15.06 15.20 7.16
C ARG A 346 13.56 15.43 6.91
N ARG A 347 12.71 14.53 7.42
CA ARG A 347 11.24 14.64 7.38
C ARG A 347 10.66 15.60 8.42
N GLY A 348 11.45 16.02 9.42
CA GLY A 348 10.96 16.81 10.56
C GLY A 348 10.01 16.05 11.46
N MET A 349 10.13 14.71 11.56
CA MET A 349 9.28 13.87 12.38
C MET A 349 9.63 14.01 13.86
N SER A 350 8.62 14.00 14.72
CA SER A 350 8.79 13.79 16.15
C SER A 350 9.23 12.36 16.47
N ASP A 351 9.81 12.11 17.65
CA ASP A 351 10.18 10.76 18.07
C ASP A 351 8.96 9.82 18.13
N SER A 352 7.83 10.33 18.53
CA SER A 352 6.56 9.57 18.54
C SER A 352 6.09 9.18 17.13
N GLU A 353 6.20 10.09 16.15
CA GLU A 353 5.87 9.78 14.75
C GLU A 353 6.88 8.79 14.16
N LYS A 354 8.17 8.97 14.42
CA LYS A 354 9.23 8.06 14.01
C LYS A 354 8.95 6.64 14.49
N GLU A 355 8.70 6.47 15.78
CA GLU A 355 8.39 5.16 16.37
C GLU A 355 7.11 4.56 15.76
N ARG A 356 6.06 5.37 15.67
CA ARG A 356 4.75 4.92 15.17
C ARG A 356 4.78 4.47 13.72
N PHE A 357 5.45 5.22 12.84
CA PHE A 357 5.38 5.00 11.39
C PHE A 357 6.57 4.24 10.82
N LEU A 358 7.72 4.24 11.51
CA LEU A 358 8.95 3.63 11.01
C LEU A 358 9.54 2.56 11.95
N GLY A 359 9.09 2.46 13.20
CA GLY A 359 9.61 1.51 14.18
C GLY A 359 9.54 0.04 13.71
N HIS A 360 8.60 -0.28 12.84
CA HIS A 360 8.46 -1.62 12.25
C HIS A 360 9.57 -1.97 11.24
N LEU A 361 10.39 -1.02 10.81
CA LEU A 361 11.48 -1.21 9.85
C LEU A 361 12.84 -1.52 10.53
N LEU A 362 12.93 -1.43 11.86
CA LEU A 362 14.14 -1.70 12.63
C LEU A 362 14.49 -3.17 12.81
#